data_9a237ce41a5aa26f63c0ab454ca9ecc5
#
_entry.id   9a237ce41a5aa26f63c0ab454ca9ecc5
#
_cell.length_a   1.000
_cell.length_b   1.000
_cell.length_c   1.000
_cell.angle_alpha   90.00
_cell.angle_beta   90.00
_cell.angle_gamma   90.00
#
_symmetry.space_group_name_H-M   'P 1'
#
loop_
_entity.id
_entity.type
_entity.pdbx_description
1 polymer ?
#
loop_
_entity_poly.entity_id
_entity_poly.type
_entity_poly.pdbx_seq_one_letter_code
_entity_poly.pdbx_strand_id
1 'polypeptide(L)'
;MNIKELHSQVKPVSAISLFKSELGNATAIQILQGEKLKEHITKTPALLICIEGKAVFENENGIKATLLSGDYVTIEPMVKHWVEGIQESQLVLIK
;
A
#
# COMPACT_ATOMS: atom_id res chain seq x y z
N MET A 1 17.12 10.73 3.52
CA MET A 1 16.08 9.82 4.05
C MET A 1 14.76 10.10 3.32
N ASN A 2 14.46 9.26 2.35
CA ASN A 2 13.23 9.34 1.57
C ASN A 2 12.72 7.93 1.36
N ILE A 3 11.40 7.70 1.44
CA ILE A 3 10.85 6.35 1.36
C ILE A 3 11.14 5.67 0.01
N LYS A 4 11.27 6.43 -1.07
CA LYS A 4 11.63 5.86 -2.38
C LYS A 4 12.99 5.19 -2.36
N GLU A 5 13.91 5.71 -1.57
CA GLU A 5 15.28 5.19 -1.49
C GLU A 5 15.37 3.82 -0.81
N LEU A 6 14.31 3.41 -0.12
CA LEU A 6 14.27 2.09 0.52
C LEU A 6 14.15 0.97 -0.51
N HIS A 7 13.61 1.27 -1.69
CA HIS A 7 13.33 0.29 -2.73
C HIS A 7 14.51 0.21 -3.70
N SER A 8 15.56 -0.50 -3.28
CA SER A 8 16.81 -0.60 -4.04
C SER A 8 16.77 -1.58 -5.20
N GLN A 9 15.77 -2.46 -5.24
CA GLN A 9 15.62 -3.44 -6.30
C GLN A 9 14.42 -3.11 -7.17
N VAL A 10 14.55 -3.36 -8.48
CA VAL A 10 13.44 -3.18 -9.42
C VAL A 10 12.55 -4.42 -9.33
N LYS A 11 11.40 -4.27 -8.68
CA LYS A 11 10.38 -5.31 -8.53
C LYS A 11 9.02 -4.72 -8.86
N PRO A 12 8.07 -5.53 -9.39
CA PRO A 12 6.71 -5.05 -9.62
C PRO A 12 6.07 -4.45 -8.36
N VAL A 13 6.27 -5.11 -7.21
CA VAL A 13 5.84 -4.63 -5.91
C VAL A 13 6.98 -4.86 -4.92
N SER A 14 7.36 -3.82 -4.20
CA SER A 14 8.42 -3.88 -3.18
C SER A 14 7.84 -3.40 -1.86
N ALA A 15 7.97 -4.20 -0.80
CA ALA A 15 7.48 -3.88 0.54
C ALA A 15 8.65 -3.96 1.51
N ILE A 16 9.00 -2.83 2.13
CA ILE A 16 10.15 -2.70 3.02
C ILE A 16 9.67 -2.12 4.36
N SER A 17 10.12 -2.71 5.47
CA SER A 17 9.79 -2.18 6.79
C SER A 17 10.34 -0.76 6.94
N LEU A 18 9.46 0.19 7.21
CA LEU A 18 9.82 1.58 7.46
C LEU A 18 10.01 1.82 8.96
N PHE A 19 9.15 1.22 9.77
CA PHE A 19 9.18 1.37 11.22
C PHE A 19 8.51 0.16 11.86
N LYS A 20 9.09 -0.34 12.93
CA LYS A 20 8.57 -1.50 13.65
C LYS A 20 8.66 -1.27 15.15
N SER A 21 7.56 -1.53 15.86
CA SER A 21 7.51 -1.49 17.31
C SER A 21 6.60 -2.62 17.81
N GLU A 22 6.52 -2.79 19.13
CA GLU A 22 5.64 -3.79 19.73
C GLU A 22 4.16 -3.50 19.47
N LEU A 23 3.82 -2.23 19.26
CA LEU A 23 2.43 -1.79 19.11
C LEU A 23 1.96 -1.73 17.66
N GLY A 24 2.88 -1.77 16.70
CA GLY A 24 2.51 -1.71 15.29
C GLY A 24 3.69 -1.51 14.37
N ASN A 25 3.39 -1.54 13.08
CA ASN A 25 4.38 -1.44 12.00
C ASN A 25 3.96 -0.44 10.96
N ALA A 26 4.95 0.20 10.34
CA ALA A 26 4.76 0.95 9.10
C ALA A 26 5.63 0.29 8.03
N THR A 27 5.01 -0.02 6.90
CA THR A 27 5.68 -0.65 5.75
C THR A 27 5.63 0.29 4.56
N ALA A 28 6.78 0.57 3.96
CA ALA A 28 6.85 1.35 2.73
C ALA A 28 6.62 0.39 1.56
N ILE A 29 5.67 0.71 0.70
CA ILE A 29 5.30 -0.11 -0.45
C ILE A 29 5.50 0.70 -1.72
N GLN A 30 6.19 0.13 -2.69
CA GLN A 30 6.32 0.70 -4.03
C GLN A 30 5.63 -0.24 -5.01
N ILE A 31 4.74 0.31 -5.83
CA ILE A 31 4.07 -0.42 -6.90
C ILE A 31 4.45 0.26 -8.21
N LEU A 32 5.07 -0.47 -9.12
CA LEU A 32 5.45 0.08 -10.41
C LEU A 32 4.22 0.28 -11.29
N GLN A 33 4.32 1.16 -12.26
CA GLN A 33 3.22 1.44 -13.19
C GLN A 33 2.71 0.16 -13.85
N GLY A 34 1.40 -0.04 -13.79
CA GLY A 34 0.75 -1.20 -14.38
C GLY A 34 0.82 -2.48 -13.54
N GLU A 35 1.52 -2.44 -12.43
CA GLU A 35 1.70 -3.60 -11.56
C GLU A 35 0.66 -3.61 -10.44
N LYS A 36 0.52 -4.77 -9.80
CA LYS A 36 -0.57 -4.99 -8.85
C LYS A 36 -0.07 -5.70 -7.60
N LEU A 37 -0.39 -5.14 -6.45
CA LEU A 37 -0.28 -5.86 -5.18
C LEU A 37 -1.47 -6.81 -5.11
N LYS A 38 -1.18 -8.10 -5.16
CA LYS A 38 -2.20 -9.15 -5.27
C LYS A 38 -3.12 -9.20 -4.05
N GLU A 39 -4.26 -9.82 -4.25
CA GLU A 39 -5.27 -10.05 -3.24
C GLU A 39 -4.70 -10.64 -1.96
N HIS A 40 -5.02 -10.04 -0.82
CA HIS A 40 -4.65 -10.54 0.50
C HIS A 40 -5.59 -9.99 1.57
N ILE A 41 -5.44 -10.50 2.78
CA ILE A 41 -6.20 -10.02 3.94
C ILE A 41 -5.24 -9.57 5.04
N THR A 42 -5.74 -8.71 5.93
CA THR A 42 -5.06 -8.39 7.18
C THR A 42 -5.92 -8.93 8.33
N LYS A 43 -5.27 -9.35 9.41
CA LYS A 43 -5.99 -9.86 10.59
C LYS A 43 -6.45 -8.74 11.50
N THR A 44 -5.82 -7.58 11.40
CA THR A 44 -6.11 -6.39 12.20
C THR A 44 -6.48 -5.24 11.27
N PRO A 45 -7.18 -4.22 11.77
CA PRO A 45 -7.42 -3.01 10.97
C PRO A 45 -6.09 -2.42 10.50
N ALA A 46 -6.07 -1.87 9.31
CA ALA A 46 -4.88 -1.25 8.73
C ALA A 46 -5.23 0.08 8.06
N LEU A 47 -4.21 0.90 7.85
CA LEU A 47 -4.34 2.17 7.15
C LEU A 47 -3.35 2.18 5.99
N LEU A 48 -3.84 2.46 4.79
CA LEU A 48 -3.00 2.59 3.60
C LEU A 48 -3.03 4.05 3.14
N ILE A 49 -1.86 4.66 3.04
CA ILE A 49 -1.71 6.07 2.65
C ILE A 49 -0.90 6.12 1.35
N CYS A 50 -1.41 6.83 0.35
CA CYS A 50 -0.64 7.12 -0.86
C CYS A 50 0.21 8.37 -0.62
N ILE A 51 1.52 8.23 -0.75
CA ILE A 51 2.46 9.34 -0.57
C ILE A 51 2.69 10.03 -1.90
N GLU A 52 2.83 9.26 -2.98
CA GLU A 52 3.13 9.78 -4.30
C GLU A 52 2.60 8.81 -5.36
N GLY A 53 2.15 9.35 -6.48
CA GLY A 53 1.69 8.56 -7.61
C GLY A 53 0.18 8.47 -7.69
N LYS A 54 -0.29 7.40 -8.30
CA LYS A 54 -1.73 7.14 -8.46
C LYS A 54 -1.96 5.64 -8.38
N ALA A 55 -2.75 5.22 -7.40
CA ALA A 55 -3.06 3.81 -7.18
C ALA A 55 -4.57 3.64 -6.98
N VAL A 56 -5.08 2.46 -7.32
CA VAL A 56 -6.48 2.13 -7.12
C VAL A 56 -6.56 0.99 -6.12
N PHE A 57 -7.23 1.26 -5.01
CA PHE A 57 -7.53 0.26 -3.98
C PHE A 57 -8.92 -0.32 -4.23
N GLU A 58 -9.04 -1.63 -4.14
CA GLU A 58 -10.32 -2.32 -4.24
C GLU A 58 -10.40 -3.41 -3.17
N ASN A 59 -11.62 -3.75 -2.76
CA ASN A 59 -11.85 -4.90 -1.89
C ASN A 59 -13.03 -5.74 -2.37
N GLU A 60 -13.18 -6.92 -1.77
CA GLU A 60 -14.22 -7.87 -2.16
C GLU A 60 -15.65 -7.37 -1.86
N ASN A 61 -15.79 -6.35 -1.03
CA ASN A 61 -17.09 -5.76 -0.70
C ASN A 61 -17.52 -4.65 -1.68
N GLY A 62 -16.78 -4.50 -2.78
CA GLY A 62 -17.13 -3.55 -3.83
C GLY A 62 -16.62 -2.13 -3.62
N ILE A 63 -15.78 -1.91 -2.60
CA ILE A 63 -15.14 -0.60 -2.41
C ILE A 63 -14.07 -0.44 -3.47
N LYS A 64 -14.05 0.73 -4.11
CA LYS A 64 -13.02 1.11 -5.08
C LYS A 64 -12.66 2.56 -4.85
N ALA A 65 -11.39 2.81 -4.59
CA ALA A 65 -10.91 4.16 -4.30
C ALA A 65 -9.62 4.45 -5.08
N THR A 66 -9.62 5.57 -5.80
CA THR A 66 -8.42 6.07 -6.46
C THR A 66 -7.66 6.93 -5.46
N LEU A 67 -6.41 6.58 -5.22
CA LEU A 67 -5.55 7.25 -4.25
C LEU A 67 -4.50 8.08 -4.96
N LEU A 68 -4.53 9.38 -4.71
CA LEU A 68 -3.51 10.33 -5.12
C LEU A 68 -2.69 10.72 -3.89
N SER A 69 -1.66 11.57 -4.07
CA SER A 69 -0.81 11.99 -2.95
C SER A 69 -1.62 12.52 -1.77
N GLY A 70 -1.44 11.93 -0.61
CA GLY A 70 -2.14 12.29 0.62
C GLY A 70 -3.46 11.57 0.84
N ASP A 71 -3.96 10.84 -0.15
CA ASP A 71 -5.20 10.08 0.01
C ASP A 71 -4.93 8.79 0.78
N TYR A 72 -5.93 8.34 1.52
CA TYR A 72 -5.81 7.13 2.32
C TYR A 72 -7.11 6.33 2.33
N VAL A 73 -6.99 5.05 2.69
CA VAL A 73 -8.14 4.19 2.97
C VAL A 73 -7.86 3.41 4.25
N THR A 74 -8.92 3.12 4.99
CA THR A 74 -8.84 2.16 6.09
C THR A 74 -9.17 0.78 5.53
N ILE A 75 -8.43 -0.23 5.99
CA ILE A 75 -8.58 -1.60 5.53
C ILE A 75 -9.26 -2.40 6.63
N GLU A 76 -10.43 -2.97 6.32
CA GLU A 76 -11.16 -3.81 7.26
C GLU A 76 -10.44 -5.15 7.45
N PRO A 77 -10.36 -5.64 8.70
CA PRO A 77 -9.77 -6.96 8.94
C PRO A 77 -10.58 -8.06 8.25
N MET A 78 -9.86 -9.06 7.76
CA MET A 78 -10.41 -10.26 7.13
C MET A 78 -11.16 -10.03 5.81
N VAL A 79 -11.05 -8.85 5.22
CA VAL A 79 -11.64 -8.52 3.92
C VAL A 79 -10.54 -8.54 2.87
N LYS A 80 -10.74 -9.32 1.81
CA LYS A 80 -9.76 -9.39 0.71
C LYS A 80 -9.68 -8.05 -0.01
N HIS A 81 -8.47 -7.61 -0.27
CA HIS A 81 -8.21 -6.34 -0.96
C HIS A 81 -6.98 -6.46 -1.84
N TRP A 82 -6.87 -5.55 -2.80
CA TRP A 82 -5.75 -5.46 -3.73
C TRP A 82 -5.56 -4.01 -4.17
N VAL A 83 -4.38 -3.71 -4.71
CA VAL A 83 -4.02 -2.36 -5.11
C VAL A 83 -3.31 -2.41 -6.46
N GLU A 84 -3.76 -1.61 -7.40
CA GLU A 84 -3.12 -1.47 -8.71
C GLU A 84 -2.40 -0.13 -8.83
N GLY A 85 -1.15 -0.14 -9.30
CA GLY A 85 -0.42 1.08 -9.59
C GLY A 85 -0.75 1.60 -10.98
N ILE A 86 -1.57 2.63 -11.06
CA ILE A 86 -1.87 3.28 -12.35
C ILE A 86 -0.65 4.04 -12.83
N GLN A 87 0.08 4.66 -11.90
CA GLN A 87 1.41 5.22 -12.09
C GLN A 87 2.29 4.60 -11.02
N GLU A 88 3.61 4.69 -11.17
CA GLU A 88 4.51 4.27 -10.11
C GLU A 88 4.11 4.98 -8.81
N SER A 89 3.85 4.23 -7.78
CA SER A 89 3.27 4.74 -6.53
C SER A 89 4.11 4.38 -5.32
N GLN A 90 4.17 5.32 -4.38
CA GLN A 90 4.77 5.13 -3.08
C GLN A 90 3.66 5.20 -2.03
N LEU A 91 3.51 4.13 -1.27
CA LEU A 91 2.47 4.03 -0.26
C LEU A 91 3.07 3.64 1.09
N VAL A 92 2.34 3.92 2.15
CA VAL A 92 2.70 3.47 3.50
C VAL A 92 1.52 2.70 4.07
N LEU A 93 1.79 1.50 4.54
CA LEU A 93 0.82 0.65 5.22
C LEU A 93 1.13 0.65 6.70
N ILE A 94 0.14 1.01 7.51
CA ILE A 94 0.25 1.06 8.97
C ILE A 94 -0.72 0.04 9.56
N LYS A 95 -0.16 -0.83 10.40
CA LYS A 95 -0.99 -1.82 11.13
C LYS A 95 -0.33 -2.31 12.41
#